data_936b04957a4912310e86ecfd06723ba1
#
_entry.id   936b04957a4912310e86ecfd06723ba1
#
_cell.length_a   1.000
_cell.length_b   1.000
_cell.length_c   1.000
_cell.angle_alpha   90.00
_cell.angle_beta   90.00
_cell.angle_gamma   90.00
#
_symmetry.space_group_name_H-M   'P 1'
#
loop_
_entity.id
_entity.type
_entity.pdbx_description
1 polymer ?
#
loop_
_entity_poly.entity_id
_entity_poly.type
_entity_poly.pdbx_seq_one_letter_code
_entity_poly.pdbx_strand_id
1 'polypeptide(L)'
;MHDAAKRLLTRPRVNIDMTRREFSRFCAMGAMLPVGGAILGGLCSSALAATNISADGTPRTVKFRDGNIVPALGQGSAGLAEEKRPAPAEEEALRTGLSLGMTLIDTAEIYGNGRSEELIGRAIAGQRNRVFLVSKVHPNHVVGDGMARACEASLARLNTDYLDLYLLHWRNSDTNLAGVVKDFESLRAAGKIRAWGVSNFKVKDMQEVFRVPHGDRCATNQVLYNIGERAIERDLLPWCKRHGIPVMAYTPLGGSALLRDPTLAEIGAAHGCSTSAVALAWTIRSGNVIAIPRSGSPEHVKENAVALSLTLTPKEFQTLDRAHPLARR
;
A
#
# COMPACT_ATOMS: atom_id res chain seq x y z
N MET A 1 -16.05 25.44 40.03
CA MET A 1 -16.03 25.47 38.58
C MET A 1 -14.60 25.39 38.07
N HIS A 2 -13.96 24.22 38.13
CA HIS A 2 -12.59 24.02 37.61
C HIS A 2 -12.29 22.53 37.55
N ASP A 3 -13.01 21.77 36.68
CA ASP A 3 -12.67 20.35 36.46
C ASP A 3 -13.32 19.72 35.21
N ALA A 4 -13.46 20.49 34.13
CA ALA A 4 -14.06 19.99 32.88
C ALA A 4 -13.12 20.04 31.66
N ALA A 5 -11.84 20.40 31.83
CA ALA A 5 -10.93 20.66 30.70
C ALA A 5 -9.80 19.63 30.51
N LYS A 6 -9.85 18.45 31.19
CA LYS A 6 -8.76 17.44 31.12
C LYS A 6 -9.16 16.08 30.51
N ARG A 7 -10.26 15.96 29.79
CA ARG A 7 -10.70 14.67 29.19
C ARG A 7 -10.71 14.65 27.66
N LEU A 8 -9.89 15.40 27.00
CA LEU A 8 -9.70 15.29 25.53
C LEU A 8 -8.22 15.26 25.23
N LEU A 9 -7.74 14.14 24.74
CA LEU A 9 -6.45 13.86 24.09
C LEU A 9 -5.66 12.67 24.70
N THR A 10 -6.32 11.52 24.84
CA THR A 10 -5.58 10.24 24.82
C THR A 10 -6.04 9.44 23.63
N ARG A 11 -5.45 9.70 22.44
CA ARG A 11 -5.54 8.76 21.30
C ARG A 11 -4.78 7.49 21.70
N PRO A 12 -5.34 6.28 21.49
CA PRO A 12 -4.61 5.05 21.76
C PRO A 12 -3.34 5.03 20.90
N ARG A 13 -2.19 4.85 21.54
CA ARG A 13 -0.94 4.58 20.84
C ARG A 13 -1.10 3.25 20.10
N VAL A 14 -1.01 3.26 18.79
CA VAL A 14 -0.93 2.03 18.01
C VAL A 14 0.40 1.37 18.35
N ASN A 15 0.33 0.31 19.14
CA ASN A 15 1.51 -0.50 19.46
C ASN A 15 1.79 -1.38 18.24
N ILE A 16 2.99 -1.28 17.65
CA ILE A 16 3.37 -1.93 16.39
C ILE A 16 3.64 -3.45 16.55
N ASP A 17 3.44 -3.99 17.74
CA ASP A 17 3.37 -5.44 17.96
C ASP A 17 1.93 -5.93 17.73
N MET A 18 1.49 -5.84 16.46
CA MET A 18 0.12 -6.24 16.11
C MET A 18 -0.04 -7.75 16.10
N THR A 19 -0.98 -8.24 16.90
CA THR A 19 -1.47 -9.62 16.80
C THR A 19 -2.40 -9.79 15.57
N ARG A 20 -2.65 -11.04 15.15
CA ARG A 20 -3.57 -11.37 14.06
C ARG A 20 -4.95 -10.70 14.22
N ARG A 21 -5.44 -10.56 15.45
CA ARG A 21 -6.74 -9.90 15.75
C ARG A 21 -6.68 -8.39 15.52
N GLU A 22 -5.57 -7.76 15.84
CA GLU A 22 -5.39 -6.31 15.68
C GLU A 22 -5.21 -5.95 14.20
N PHE A 23 -4.44 -6.74 13.44
CA PHE A 23 -4.33 -6.57 12.00
C PHE A 23 -5.68 -6.73 11.29
N SER A 24 -6.45 -7.77 11.63
CA SER A 24 -7.79 -7.99 11.07
C SER A 24 -8.77 -6.87 11.44
N ARG A 25 -8.71 -6.33 12.66
CA ARG A 25 -9.52 -5.18 13.09
C ARG A 25 -9.12 -3.91 12.35
N PHE A 26 -7.84 -3.69 12.12
CA PHE A 26 -7.33 -2.53 11.39
C PHE A 26 -7.78 -2.56 9.92
N CYS A 27 -7.74 -3.71 9.28
CA CYS A 27 -8.26 -3.90 7.92
C CYS A 27 -9.80 -3.78 7.83
N ALA A 28 -10.53 -4.14 8.90
CA ALA A 28 -11.99 -4.09 8.95
C ALA A 28 -12.56 -2.67 9.19
N MET A 29 -11.80 -1.76 9.81
CA MET A 29 -12.28 -0.39 10.11
C MET A 29 -12.45 0.50 8.87
N GLY A 30 -11.99 0.07 7.70
CA GLY A 30 -12.15 0.78 6.41
C GLY A 30 -13.47 0.57 5.67
N ALA A 31 -14.43 -0.17 6.25
CA ALA A 31 -15.67 -0.50 5.56
C ALA A 31 -16.88 -0.18 6.44
N MET A 32 -17.53 0.96 6.21
CA MET A 32 -18.97 1.19 6.30
C MET A 32 -19.30 2.67 6.22
N LEU A 33 -20.04 3.06 5.19
CA LEU A 33 -21.28 3.82 5.26
C LEU A 33 -21.95 3.83 3.87
N PRO A 34 -23.25 3.58 3.74
CA PRO A 34 -23.99 3.83 2.53
C PRO A 34 -24.31 5.33 2.47
N VAL A 35 -23.90 6.01 1.41
CA VAL A 35 -24.40 7.34 1.08
C VAL A 35 -25.46 7.18 0.01
N GLY A 36 -26.71 7.31 0.44
CA GLY A 36 -27.81 7.65 -0.45
C GLY A 36 -27.82 9.16 -0.66
N GLY A 37 -28.02 9.61 -1.90
CA GLY A 37 -28.37 11.00 -2.10
C GLY A 37 -27.99 11.58 -3.46
N ALA A 38 -28.99 11.69 -4.32
CA ALA A 38 -29.28 12.70 -5.30
C ALA A 38 -28.36 12.87 -6.53
N ILE A 39 -28.95 12.47 -7.63
CA ILE A 39 -28.58 12.71 -9.03
C ILE A 39 -28.68 14.21 -9.34
N LEU A 40 -27.60 14.79 -9.83
CA LEU A 40 -27.65 15.94 -10.75
C LEU A 40 -26.71 15.62 -11.90
N GLY A 41 -27.34 15.46 -13.06
CA GLY A 41 -26.66 15.14 -14.31
C GLY A 41 -25.83 16.31 -14.80
N GLY A 42 -24.60 16.03 -15.13
CA GLY A 42 -23.72 16.85 -15.91
C GLY A 42 -22.98 15.96 -16.89
N LEU A 43 -23.35 16.01 -18.15
CA LEU A 43 -22.65 15.40 -19.28
C LEU A 43 -21.21 15.93 -19.32
N CYS A 44 -20.25 15.09 -18.99
CA CYS A 44 -18.86 15.32 -19.35
C CYS A 44 -18.42 14.22 -20.30
N SER A 45 -18.33 14.63 -21.56
CA SER A 45 -17.81 13.84 -22.68
C SER A 45 -16.32 13.52 -22.53
N SER A 46 -15.95 12.39 -23.15
CA SER A 46 -14.61 11.96 -23.53
C SER A 46 -13.61 11.74 -22.39
N ALA A 47 -13.54 10.47 -21.96
CA ALA A 47 -12.41 9.94 -21.25
C ALA A 47 -11.15 9.99 -22.12
N LEU A 48 -10.35 11.04 -21.97
CA LEU A 48 -8.95 11.00 -22.28
C LEU A 48 -8.31 10.02 -21.30
N ALA A 49 -7.62 9.01 -21.82
CA ALA A 49 -6.73 8.18 -21.01
C ALA A 49 -5.82 9.11 -20.19
N ALA A 50 -6.04 9.18 -18.89
CA ALA A 50 -5.24 10.01 -18.00
C ALA A 50 -3.82 9.44 -18.00
N THR A 51 -2.93 10.07 -18.75
CA THR A 51 -1.51 9.83 -18.65
C THR A 51 -1.06 10.28 -17.26
N ASN A 52 -0.36 9.40 -16.54
CA ASN A 52 0.18 9.63 -15.20
C ASN A 52 1.33 10.64 -15.26
N ILE A 53 1.02 11.93 -15.23
CA ILE A 53 1.98 12.99 -15.49
C ILE A 53 2.19 13.80 -14.22
N SER A 54 3.46 14.01 -13.79
CA SER A 54 3.83 15.04 -12.81
C SER A 54 3.76 16.44 -13.45
N ALA A 55 3.93 17.53 -12.67
CA ALA A 55 3.84 18.89 -13.17
C ALA A 55 4.78 19.23 -14.34
N ASP A 56 5.83 18.44 -14.52
CA ASP A 56 6.81 18.52 -15.61
C ASP A 56 6.51 17.56 -16.78
N GLY A 57 5.35 16.92 -16.78
CA GLY A 57 4.95 15.98 -17.82
C GLY A 57 5.45 14.54 -17.64
N THR A 58 6.16 14.22 -16.55
CA THR A 58 6.66 12.86 -16.31
C THR A 58 5.71 12.04 -15.44
N PRO A 59 5.57 10.71 -15.68
CA PRO A 59 4.82 9.82 -14.80
C PRO A 59 5.43 9.77 -13.40
N ARG A 60 4.59 9.81 -12.35
CA ARG A 60 5.06 9.60 -10.98
C ARG A 60 5.40 8.14 -10.76
N THR A 61 6.68 7.85 -10.77
CA THR A 61 7.23 6.50 -10.62
C THR A 61 8.20 6.42 -9.45
N VAL A 62 8.44 5.19 -9.00
CA VAL A 62 9.44 4.85 -7.98
C VAL A 62 10.36 3.79 -8.55
N LYS A 63 11.67 3.97 -8.37
CA LYS A 63 12.68 3.03 -8.84
C LYS A 63 13.18 2.17 -7.68
N PHE A 64 13.15 0.86 -7.86
CA PHE A 64 13.79 -0.11 -6.98
C PHE A 64 15.31 -0.19 -7.23
N ARG A 65 16.06 -0.74 -6.27
CA ARG A 65 17.53 -0.89 -6.37
C ARG A 65 17.98 -1.79 -7.52
N ASP A 66 17.18 -2.77 -7.89
CA ASP A 66 17.41 -3.66 -9.03
C ASP A 66 17.16 -3.02 -10.41
N GLY A 67 16.73 -1.76 -10.41
CA GLY A 67 16.44 -1.00 -11.62
C GLY A 67 14.98 -1.02 -12.06
N ASN A 68 14.14 -1.89 -11.48
CA ASN A 68 12.71 -1.92 -11.77
C ASN A 68 12.05 -0.57 -11.45
N ILE A 69 11.18 -0.10 -12.33
CA ILE A 69 10.42 1.14 -12.17
C ILE A 69 8.95 0.79 -12.13
N VAL A 70 8.26 1.28 -11.10
CA VAL A 70 6.82 1.06 -10.90
C VAL A 70 6.09 2.40 -10.71
N PRO A 71 4.77 2.48 -10.94
CA PRO A 71 4.01 3.66 -10.60
C PRO A 71 4.06 3.92 -9.09
N ALA A 72 4.09 5.19 -8.69
CA ALA A 72 4.06 5.59 -7.27
C ALA A 72 2.72 5.26 -6.58
N LEU A 73 1.69 4.88 -7.35
CA LEU A 73 0.39 4.45 -6.87
C LEU A 73 0.08 3.06 -7.43
N GLY A 74 -0.06 2.10 -6.55
CA GLY A 74 -0.50 0.73 -6.84
C GLY A 74 -1.91 0.46 -6.33
N GLN A 75 -2.28 -0.82 -6.26
CA GLN A 75 -3.58 -1.30 -5.81
C GLN A 75 -3.39 -2.32 -4.68
N GLY A 76 -3.95 -2.07 -3.50
CA GLY A 76 -3.99 -3.01 -2.39
C GLY A 76 -5.23 -3.90 -2.45
N SER A 77 -5.15 -5.11 -1.92
CA SER A 77 -6.24 -6.08 -1.96
C SER A 77 -6.71 -6.59 -0.59
N ALA A 78 -6.16 -6.09 0.51
CA ALA A 78 -6.60 -6.49 1.85
C ALA A 78 -8.09 -6.23 2.05
N GLY A 79 -8.89 -7.30 2.27
CA GLY A 79 -10.35 -7.22 2.41
C GLY A 79 -11.13 -7.26 1.09
N LEU A 80 -10.48 -7.50 -0.07
CA LEU A 80 -11.16 -7.97 -1.28
C LEU A 80 -11.41 -9.48 -1.17
N ALA A 81 -12.40 -9.98 -1.93
CA ALA A 81 -12.88 -11.35 -1.89
C ALA A 81 -13.39 -11.81 -0.50
N GLU A 82 -13.85 -10.88 0.34
CA GLU A 82 -14.46 -11.13 1.66
C GLU A 82 -15.98 -10.95 1.62
N GLU A 83 -16.61 -11.15 0.46
CA GLU A 83 -18.07 -11.13 0.24
C GLU A 83 -18.76 -9.78 0.57
N LYS A 84 -17.99 -8.71 0.74
CA LYS A 84 -18.52 -7.36 0.95
C LYS A 84 -19.02 -6.71 -0.34
N ARG A 85 -18.55 -7.21 -1.48
CA ARG A 85 -18.94 -6.82 -2.83
C ARG A 85 -18.95 -8.04 -3.75
N PRO A 86 -19.73 -8.04 -4.84
CA PRO A 86 -19.65 -9.09 -5.84
C PRO A 86 -18.24 -9.16 -6.45
N ALA A 87 -17.69 -10.39 -6.58
CA ALA A 87 -16.36 -10.60 -7.14
C ALA A 87 -16.16 -9.97 -8.54
N PRO A 88 -17.13 -10.00 -9.49
CA PRO A 88 -16.98 -9.31 -10.76
C PRO A 88 -16.74 -7.80 -10.64
N ALA A 89 -17.36 -7.13 -9.66
CA ALA A 89 -17.16 -5.70 -9.43
C ALA A 89 -15.76 -5.40 -8.88
N GLU A 90 -15.24 -6.27 -8.00
CA GLU A 90 -13.88 -6.15 -7.47
C GLU A 90 -12.82 -6.44 -8.54
N GLU A 91 -13.05 -7.42 -9.41
CA GLU A 91 -12.22 -7.69 -10.58
C GLU A 91 -12.19 -6.50 -11.54
N GLU A 92 -13.34 -5.90 -11.82
CA GLU A 92 -13.45 -4.73 -12.68
C GLU A 92 -12.72 -3.51 -12.06
N ALA A 93 -12.77 -3.35 -10.73
CA ALA A 93 -12.01 -2.32 -10.04
C ALA A 93 -10.48 -2.50 -10.26
N LEU A 94 -9.97 -3.73 -10.14
CA LEU A 94 -8.57 -4.04 -10.41
C LEU A 94 -8.18 -3.76 -11.87
N ARG A 95 -9.01 -4.19 -12.84
CA ARG A 95 -8.78 -3.94 -14.27
C ARG A 95 -8.83 -2.44 -14.59
N THR A 96 -9.76 -1.71 -13.97
CA THR A 96 -9.82 -0.24 -14.08
C THR A 96 -8.51 0.39 -13.62
N GLY A 97 -7.98 -0.01 -12.46
CA GLY A 97 -6.70 0.49 -11.98
C GLY A 97 -5.54 0.20 -12.93
N LEU A 98 -5.48 -1.01 -13.48
CA LEU A 98 -4.48 -1.38 -14.49
C LEU A 98 -4.57 -0.49 -15.75
N SER A 99 -5.78 -0.20 -16.23
CA SER A 99 -6.00 0.67 -17.40
C SER A 99 -5.58 2.13 -17.13
N LEU A 100 -5.61 2.56 -15.86
CA LEU A 100 -5.19 3.88 -15.40
C LEU A 100 -3.70 3.96 -15.01
N GLY A 101 -2.93 2.88 -15.24
CA GLY A 101 -1.51 2.85 -14.99
C GLY A 101 -1.11 2.42 -13.57
N MET A 102 -2.05 2.03 -12.71
CA MET A 102 -1.77 1.47 -11.37
C MET A 102 -1.38 0.00 -11.49
N THR A 103 -0.26 -0.26 -12.17
CA THR A 103 0.16 -1.61 -12.57
C THR A 103 0.81 -2.43 -11.46
N LEU A 104 1.10 -1.87 -10.30
CA LEU A 104 1.51 -2.61 -9.12
C LEU A 104 0.27 -3.08 -8.36
N ILE A 105 0.16 -4.40 -8.10
CA ILE A 105 -0.91 -4.99 -7.30
C ILE A 105 -0.29 -5.70 -6.08
N ASP A 106 -0.77 -5.34 -4.89
CA ASP A 106 -0.32 -5.89 -3.59
C ASP A 106 -1.39 -6.80 -2.99
N THR A 107 -1.00 -8.01 -2.64
CA THR A 107 -1.82 -9.01 -1.94
C THR A 107 -1.03 -9.72 -0.85
N ALA A 108 -1.61 -10.76 -0.24
CA ALA A 108 -0.97 -11.68 0.69
C ALA A 108 -1.76 -13.00 0.76
N GLU A 109 -1.06 -14.10 1.10
CA GLU A 109 -1.69 -15.42 1.27
C GLU A 109 -2.81 -15.44 2.32
N ILE A 110 -2.74 -14.57 3.32
CA ILE A 110 -3.75 -14.52 4.40
C ILE A 110 -5.00 -13.72 4.04
N TYR A 111 -4.99 -12.92 2.96
CA TYR A 111 -6.14 -12.10 2.59
C TYR A 111 -7.28 -12.96 2.06
N GLY A 112 -8.40 -12.93 2.77
CA GLY A 112 -9.53 -13.80 2.48
C GLY A 112 -9.19 -15.30 2.48
N ASN A 113 -8.14 -15.74 3.21
CA ASN A 113 -7.59 -17.10 3.17
C ASN A 113 -7.19 -17.54 1.73
N GLY A 114 -6.49 -16.68 1.00
CA GLY A 114 -6.04 -16.91 -0.37
C GLY A 114 -7.03 -16.47 -1.46
N ARG A 115 -8.31 -16.24 -1.14
CA ARG A 115 -9.32 -15.81 -2.14
C ARG A 115 -8.98 -14.49 -2.80
N SER A 116 -8.26 -13.59 -2.12
CA SER A 116 -7.78 -12.34 -2.71
C SER A 116 -6.75 -12.60 -3.81
N GLU A 117 -5.86 -13.57 -3.63
CA GLU A 117 -4.91 -13.99 -4.67
C GLU A 117 -5.64 -14.62 -5.87
N GLU A 118 -6.66 -15.46 -5.64
CA GLU A 118 -7.48 -16.05 -6.71
C GLU A 118 -8.23 -14.97 -7.51
N LEU A 119 -8.80 -13.98 -6.83
CA LEU A 119 -9.47 -12.82 -7.45
C LEU A 119 -8.50 -12.08 -8.37
N ILE A 120 -7.30 -11.80 -7.88
CA ILE A 120 -6.26 -11.12 -8.65
C ILE A 120 -5.82 -11.97 -9.84
N GLY A 121 -5.61 -13.28 -9.67
CA GLY A 121 -5.27 -14.19 -10.76
C GLY A 121 -6.26 -14.09 -11.92
N ARG A 122 -7.58 -14.05 -11.63
CA ARG A 122 -8.62 -13.83 -12.65
C ARG A 122 -8.58 -12.42 -13.25
N ALA A 123 -8.35 -11.40 -12.43
CA ALA A 123 -8.32 -10.01 -12.90
C ALA A 123 -7.16 -9.73 -13.87
N ILE A 124 -5.99 -10.37 -13.66
CA ILE A 124 -4.78 -10.16 -14.47
C ILE A 124 -4.59 -11.19 -15.58
N ALA A 125 -5.54 -12.11 -15.77
CA ALA A 125 -5.46 -13.13 -16.81
C ALA A 125 -5.21 -12.50 -18.19
N GLY A 126 -4.25 -13.05 -18.93
CA GLY A 126 -3.84 -12.54 -20.24
C GLY A 126 -2.99 -11.27 -20.25
N GLN A 127 -2.69 -10.67 -19.08
CA GLN A 127 -1.89 -9.46 -18.97
C GLN A 127 -0.85 -9.49 -17.84
N ARG A 128 -0.45 -10.68 -17.38
CA ARG A 128 0.51 -10.87 -16.27
C ARG A 128 1.81 -10.08 -16.44
N ASN A 129 2.33 -10.01 -17.65
CA ASN A 129 3.56 -9.30 -17.99
C ASN A 129 3.49 -7.77 -17.85
N ARG A 130 2.27 -7.20 -17.73
CA ARG A 130 2.04 -5.77 -17.50
C ARG A 130 1.90 -5.42 -16.01
N VAL A 131 1.89 -6.43 -15.13
CA VAL A 131 1.61 -6.26 -13.70
C VAL A 131 2.87 -6.52 -12.89
N PHE A 132 3.21 -5.57 -12.02
CA PHE A 132 4.17 -5.79 -10.94
C PHE A 132 3.42 -6.38 -9.74
N LEU A 133 3.54 -7.68 -9.55
CA LEU A 133 2.73 -8.45 -8.61
C LEU A 133 3.49 -8.69 -7.30
N VAL A 134 2.87 -8.28 -6.20
CA VAL A 134 3.41 -8.41 -4.84
C VAL A 134 2.53 -9.33 -4.02
N SER A 135 3.11 -10.34 -3.36
CA SER A 135 2.44 -11.11 -2.32
C SER A 135 3.32 -11.22 -1.07
N LYS A 136 2.79 -11.83 0.00
CA LYS A 136 3.46 -11.87 1.29
C LYS A 136 3.32 -13.24 1.94
N VAL A 137 4.42 -13.74 2.54
CA VAL A 137 4.42 -14.94 3.37
C VAL A 137 4.10 -14.58 4.82
N HIS A 138 3.27 -15.40 5.44
CA HIS A 138 2.98 -15.31 6.87
C HIS A 138 4.20 -15.75 7.70
N PRO A 139 4.55 -15.08 8.81
CA PRO A 139 5.75 -15.42 9.59
C PRO A 139 5.76 -16.85 10.16
N ASN A 140 4.60 -17.48 10.33
CA ASN A 140 4.53 -18.87 10.77
C ASN A 140 4.92 -19.87 9.66
N HIS A 141 5.00 -19.42 8.41
CA HIS A 141 5.38 -20.26 7.26
C HIS A 141 6.86 -20.14 6.88
N VAL A 142 7.69 -19.45 7.68
CA VAL A 142 9.13 -19.29 7.40
C VAL A 142 10.01 -20.30 8.11
N VAL A 143 9.46 -21.44 8.51
CA VAL A 143 10.20 -22.52 9.19
C VAL A 143 10.33 -23.72 8.25
N GLY A 144 11.53 -24.29 8.16
CA GLY A 144 11.82 -25.42 7.26
C GLY A 144 11.58 -25.06 5.80
N ASP A 145 10.81 -25.87 5.07
CA ASP A 145 10.40 -25.64 3.68
C ASP A 145 9.08 -24.86 3.56
N GLY A 146 8.58 -24.32 4.66
CA GLY A 146 7.28 -23.67 4.74
C GLY A 146 7.17 -22.45 3.81
N MET A 147 8.23 -21.63 3.68
CA MET A 147 8.22 -20.48 2.78
C MET A 147 8.12 -20.91 1.31
N ALA A 148 8.80 -21.98 0.92
CA ALA A 148 8.73 -22.49 -0.46
C ALA A 148 7.31 -22.99 -0.76
N ARG A 149 6.71 -23.80 0.12
CA ARG A 149 5.32 -24.26 -0.03
C ARG A 149 4.32 -23.11 -0.06
N ALA A 150 4.47 -22.10 0.80
CA ALA A 150 3.61 -20.92 0.83
C ALA A 150 3.71 -20.12 -0.48
N CYS A 151 4.92 -19.93 -1.00
CA CYS A 151 5.15 -19.26 -2.27
C CYS A 151 4.48 -20.02 -3.43
N GLU A 152 4.67 -21.34 -3.53
CA GLU A 152 4.05 -22.15 -4.57
C GLU A 152 2.52 -22.15 -4.49
N ALA A 153 1.97 -22.20 -3.28
CA ALA A 153 0.53 -22.08 -3.08
C ALA A 153 0.00 -20.70 -3.53
N SER A 154 0.73 -19.62 -3.26
CA SER A 154 0.39 -18.28 -3.75
C SER A 154 0.46 -18.19 -5.27
N LEU A 155 1.52 -18.73 -5.88
CA LEU A 155 1.67 -18.78 -7.35
C LEU A 155 0.51 -19.54 -8.01
N ALA A 156 0.11 -20.68 -7.43
CA ALA A 156 -1.02 -21.47 -7.92
C ALA A 156 -2.34 -20.68 -7.86
N ARG A 157 -2.65 -19.98 -6.74
CA ARG A 157 -3.84 -19.15 -6.60
C ARG A 157 -3.85 -17.96 -7.55
N LEU A 158 -2.69 -17.33 -7.74
CA LEU A 158 -2.50 -16.20 -8.65
C LEU A 158 -2.42 -16.62 -10.13
N ASN A 159 -2.36 -17.93 -10.41
CA ASN A 159 -2.21 -18.50 -11.74
C ASN A 159 -1.03 -17.89 -12.52
N THR A 160 0.16 -17.92 -11.90
CA THR A 160 1.41 -17.37 -12.45
C THR A 160 2.60 -18.18 -11.99
N ASP A 161 3.70 -18.13 -12.75
CA ASP A 161 4.94 -18.86 -12.44
C ASP A 161 5.90 -18.05 -11.55
N TYR A 162 5.67 -16.74 -11.37
CA TYR A 162 6.54 -15.88 -10.59
C TYR A 162 5.80 -14.71 -9.93
N LEU A 163 6.37 -14.21 -8.83
CA LEU A 163 6.07 -12.91 -8.23
C LEU A 163 7.17 -11.91 -8.59
N ASP A 164 6.81 -10.65 -8.81
CA ASP A 164 7.81 -9.59 -8.96
C ASP A 164 8.45 -9.24 -7.61
N LEU A 165 7.66 -9.32 -6.54
CA LEU A 165 8.14 -9.02 -5.19
C LEU A 165 7.42 -9.92 -4.17
N TYR A 166 8.19 -10.55 -3.26
CA TYR A 166 7.64 -11.39 -2.19
C TYR A 166 8.10 -10.86 -0.84
N LEU A 167 7.18 -10.63 0.09
CA LEU A 167 7.48 -9.98 1.36
C LEU A 167 7.31 -10.93 2.54
N LEU A 168 8.16 -10.80 3.57
CA LEU A 168 7.79 -11.25 4.91
C LEU A 168 6.74 -10.29 5.47
N HIS A 169 5.53 -10.78 5.78
CA HIS A 169 4.38 -9.94 6.16
C HIS A 169 4.60 -9.17 7.47
N TRP A 170 5.26 -9.78 8.44
CA TRP A 170 5.85 -9.20 9.66
C TRP A 170 6.85 -10.18 10.26
N ARG A 171 7.57 -9.77 11.28
CA ARG A 171 8.40 -10.71 12.05
C ARG A 171 7.78 -11.01 13.40
N ASN A 172 7.96 -12.22 13.89
CA ASN A 172 7.76 -12.58 15.28
C ASN A 172 9.09 -12.37 16.06
N SER A 173 9.03 -12.41 17.38
CA SER A 173 10.22 -12.25 18.25
C SER A 173 11.30 -13.33 18.01
N ASP A 174 10.89 -14.50 17.57
CA ASP A 174 11.72 -15.68 17.32
C ASP A 174 12.07 -15.90 15.84
N THR A 175 11.71 -14.95 14.96
CA THR A 175 11.99 -15.05 13.52
C THR A 175 13.51 -15.11 13.26
N ASN A 176 13.98 -16.21 12.68
CA ASN A 176 15.35 -16.37 12.21
C ASN A 176 15.56 -15.61 10.88
N LEU A 177 16.01 -14.36 10.95
CA LEU A 177 16.22 -13.53 9.77
C LEU A 177 17.24 -14.10 8.78
N ALA A 178 18.28 -14.80 9.27
CA ALA A 178 19.26 -15.44 8.39
C ALA A 178 18.63 -16.57 7.57
N GLY A 179 17.78 -17.38 8.19
CA GLY A 179 16.99 -18.41 7.50
C GLY A 179 16.03 -17.79 6.49
N VAL A 180 15.29 -16.76 6.88
CA VAL A 180 14.34 -16.04 6.01
C VAL A 180 15.02 -15.47 4.77
N VAL A 181 16.15 -14.80 4.92
CA VAL A 181 16.91 -14.24 3.78
C VAL A 181 17.43 -15.34 2.87
N LYS A 182 17.96 -16.43 3.44
CA LYS A 182 18.41 -17.61 2.68
C LYS A 182 17.26 -18.20 1.84
N ASP A 183 16.07 -18.34 2.41
CA ASP A 183 14.91 -18.92 1.74
C ASP A 183 14.40 -17.98 0.60
N PHE A 184 14.38 -16.67 0.82
CA PHE A 184 14.09 -15.71 -0.23
C PHE A 184 15.10 -15.79 -1.40
N GLU A 185 16.40 -15.88 -1.09
CA GLU A 185 17.43 -15.99 -2.12
C GLU A 185 17.32 -17.34 -2.87
N SER A 186 16.90 -18.41 -2.21
CA SER A 186 16.63 -19.70 -2.86
C SER A 186 15.45 -19.62 -3.80
N LEU A 187 14.33 -18.98 -3.41
CA LEU A 187 13.17 -18.73 -4.26
C LEU A 187 13.53 -17.84 -5.46
N ARG A 188 14.39 -16.83 -5.24
CA ARG A 188 14.88 -15.96 -6.30
C ARG A 188 15.76 -16.72 -7.30
N ALA A 189 16.67 -17.57 -6.82
CA ALA A 189 17.50 -18.42 -7.67
C ALA A 189 16.68 -19.44 -8.47
N ALA A 190 15.57 -19.93 -7.90
CA ALA A 190 14.62 -20.82 -8.57
C ALA A 190 13.68 -20.07 -9.56
N GLY A 191 13.76 -18.74 -9.67
CA GLY A 191 12.93 -17.93 -10.56
C GLY A 191 11.49 -17.76 -10.09
N LYS A 192 11.13 -18.23 -8.89
CA LYS A 192 9.78 -18.11 -8.32
C LYS A 192 9.45 -16.68 -7.88
N ILE A 193 10.46 -15.91 -7.50
CA ILE A 193 10.34 -14.49 -7.18
C ILE A 193 11.48 -13.72 -7.87
N ARG A 194 11.24 -12.46 -8.23
CA ARG A 194 12.28 -11.58 -8.81
C ARG A 194 13.02 -10.79 -7.76
N ALA A 195 12.31 -10.33 -6.74
CA ALA A 195 12.84 -9.59 -5.60
C ALA A 195 12.11 -10.00 -4.31
N TRP A 196 12.70 -9.65 -3.18
CA TRP A 196 12.06 -9.84 -1.88
C TRP A 196 12.20 -8.60 -1.00
N GLY A 197 11.37 -8.50 0.01
CA GLY A 197 11.38 -7.42 0.97
C GLY A 197 10.71 -7.83 2.28
N VAL A 198 10.44 -6.84 3.10
CA VAL A 198 9.84 -7.03 4.42
C VAL A 198 8.63 -6.10 4.61
N SER A 199 7.87 -6.34 5.66
CA SER A 199 6.77 -5.46 6.05
C SER A 199 6.77 -5.29 7.57
N ASN A 200 6.40 -4.10 8.04
CA ASN A 200 6.31 -3.74 9.46
C ASN A 200 7.65 -3.75 10.22
N PHE A 201 8.77 -3.55 9.53
CA PHE A 201 10.10 -3.49 10.14
C PHE A 201 10.44 -2.06 10.57
N LYS A 202 10.93 -1.90 11.81
CA LYS A 202 11.52 -0.66 12.32
C LYS A 202 12.97 -0.52 11.82
N VAL A 203 13.59 0.63 12.03
CA VAL A 203 15.01 0.84 11.66
C VAL A 203 15.92 -0.23 12.24
N LYS A 204 15.73 -0.60 13.52
CA LYS A 204 16.49 -1.66 14.17
C LYS A 204 16.38 -3.01 13.42
N ASP A 205 15.17 -3.36 13.03
CA ASP A 205 14.90 -4.63 12.31
C ASP A 205 15.54 -4.60 10.92
N MET A 206 15.46 -3.47 10.20
CA MET A 206 16.14 -3.28 8.93
C MET A 206 17.66 -3.40 9.05
N GLN A 207 18.25 -2.84 10.12
CA GLN A 207 19.69 -2.99 10.41
C GLN A 207 20.07 -4.45 10.72
N GLU A 208 19.19 -5.21 11.37
CA GLU A 208 19.41 -6.65 11.58
C GLU A 208 19.41 -7.42 10.27
N VAL A 209 18.44 -7.15 9.37
CA VAL A 209 18.41 -7.75 8.02
C VAL A 209 19.69 -7.44 7.25
N PHE A 210 20.18 -6.21 7.30
CA PHE A 210 21.38 -5.78 6.56
C PHE A 210 22.70 -6.40 7.09
N ARG A 211 22.69 -6.98 8.30
CA ARG A 211 23.85 -7.74 8.84
C ARG A 211 23.86 -9.19 8.37
N VAL A 212 22.76 -9.68 7.83
CA VAL A 212 22.67 -11.05 7.30
C VAL A 212 23.29 -11.10 5.90
N PRO A 213 24.01 -12.16 5.51
CA PRO A 213 24.48 -12.33 4.13
C PRO A 213 23.33 -12.16 3.13
N HIS A 214 23.53 -11.33 2.11
CA HIS A 214 22.52 -10.93 1.11
C HIS A 214 21.35 -10.10 1.64
N GLY A 215 21.31 -9.74 2.93
CA GLY A 215 20.24 -8.91 3.51
C GLY A 215 20.15 -7.51 2.91
N ASP A 216 21.24 -7.01 2.37
CA ASP A 216 21.31 -5.75 1.61
C ASP A 216 20.51 -5.78 0.30
N ARG A 217 20.08 -6.96 -0.17
CA ARG A 217 19.20 -7.13 -1.34
C ARG A 217 17.71 -6.89 -1.02
N CYS A 218 17.36 -6.64 0.22
CA CYS A 218 15.98 -6.25 0.61
C CYS A 218 15.51 -5.08 -0.25
N ALA A 219 14.48 -5.30 -1.05
CA ALA A 219 14.04 -4.35 -2.07
C ALA A 219 13.11 -3.26 -1.52
N THR A 220 12.35 -3.55 -0.48
CA THR A 220 11.37 -2.62 0.12
C THR A 220 11.04 -2.97 1.56
N ASN A 221 10.50 -1.99 2.29
CA ASN A 221 9.78 -2.21 3.54
C ASN A 221 8.35 -1.65 3.38
N GLN A 222 7.35 -2.53 3.52
CA GLN A 222 5.95 -2.12 3.47
C GLN A 222 5.44 -1.79 4.87
N VAL A 223 4.98 -0.54 5.09
CA VAL A 223 4.61 -0.05 6.42
C VAL A 223 3.37 0.83 6.38
N LEU A 224 2.74 1.03 7.56
CA LEU A 224 1.68 2.01 7.74
C LEU A 224 2.20 3.41 7.48
N TYR A 225 1.63 4.10 6.49
CA TYR A 225 1.96 5.49 6.24
C TYR A 225 0.83 6.21 5.52
N ASN A 226 0.39 7.31 6.09
CA ASN A 226 -0.55 8.26 5.54
C ASN A 226 -0.40 9.60 6.27
N ILE A 227 -1.15 10.61 5.86
CA ILE A 227 -1.05 11.95 6.44
C ILE A 227 -1.44 12.00 7.94
N GLY A 228 -2.28 11.07 8.43
CA GLY A 228 -2.64 10.93 9.84
C GLY A 228 -1.66 10.07 10.65
N GLU A 229 -0.85 9.24 9.99
CA GLU A 229 0.10 8.29 10.61
C GLU A 229 1.50 8.48 10.02
N ARG A 230 2.21 9.47 10.55
CA ARG A 230 3.49 9.99 10.02
C ARG A 230 4.73 9.52 10.79
N ALA A 231 4.59 8.59 11.74
CA ALA A 231 5.68 8.22 12.66
C ALA A 231 6.99 7.82 11.95
N ILE A 232 6.89 7.16 10.78
CA ILE A 232 8.05 6.72 10.01
C ILE A 232 8.90 7.87 9.41
N GLU A 233 8.37 9.08 9.33
CA GLU A 233 9.11 10.26 8.83
C GLU A 233 10.28 10.65 9.71
N ARG A 234 10.29 10.23 10.98
CA ARG A 234 11.35 10.58 11.93
C ARG A 234 12.65 9.83 11.69
N ASP A 235 12.55 8.55 11.35
CA ASP A 235 13.70 7.67 11.32
C ASP A 235 13.68 6.68 10.13
N LEU A 236 12.58 5.92 9.95
CA LEU A 236 12.54 4.84 8.97
C LEU A 236 12.57 5.36 7.53
N LEU A 237 11.74 6.35 7.20
CA LEU A 237 11.69 6.89 5.85
C LEU A 237 13.02 7.54 5.44
N PRO A 238 13.69 8.37 6.27
CA PRO A 238 15.05 8.84 6.00
C PRO A 238 16.08 7.71 5.91
N TRP A 239 15.98 6.69 6.76
CA TRP A 239 16.87 5.53 6.72
C TRP A 239 16.72 4.78 5.38
N CYS A 240 15.51 4.43 5.00
CA CYS A 240 15.21 3.76 3.72
C CYS A 240 15.72 4.58 2.52
N LYS A 241 15.49 5.89 2.51
CA LYS A 241 15.98 6.79 1.45
C LYS A 241 17.50 6.73 1.30
N ARG A 242 18.25 6.80 2.42
CA ARG A 242 19.72 6.71 2.40
C ARG A 242 20.24 5.38 1.85
N HIS A 243 19.47 4.31 2.01
CA HIS A 243 19.83 2.96 1.53
C HIS A 243 19.24 2.63 0.15
N GLY A 244 18.58 3.60 -0.51
CA GLY A 244 17.95 3.40 -1.82
C GLY A 244 16.79 2.39 -1.79
N ILE A 245 16.10 2.26 -0.65
CA ILE A 245 14.98 1.35 -0.46
C ILE A 245 13.68 2.16 -0.53
N PRO A 246 12.83 1.97 -1.54
CA PRO A 246 11.51 2.56 -1.54
C PRO A 246 10.63 1.95 -0.43
N VAL A 247 9.72 2.76 0.08
CA VAL A 247 8.73 2.35 1.09
C VAL A 247 7.39 2.11 0.40
N MET A 248 6.74 0.99 0.69
CA MET A 248 5.35 0.77 0.30
C MET A 248 4.43 1.17 1.45
N ALA A 249 3.52 2.11 1.18
CA ALA A 249 2.59 2.65 2.17
C ALA A 249 1.27 1.89 2.14
N TYR A 250 1.01 1.02 3.12
CA TYR A 250 -0.31 0.44 3.27
C TYR A 250 -1.23 1.36 4.08
N THR A 251 -2.55 1.20 3.92
CA THR A 251 -3.59 2.08 4.49
C THR A 251 -3.33 3.57 4.20
N PRO A 252 -2.98 3.95 2.96
CA PRO A 252 -2.56 5.32 2.64
C PRO A 252 -3.69 6.34 2.77
N LEU A 253 -4.95 5.89 2.83
CA LEU A 253 -6.14 6.71 3.04
C LEU A 253 -6.56 6.83 4.51
N GLY A 254 -5.85 6.19 5.45
CA GLY A 254 -6.03 6.37 6.90
C GLY A 254 -7.40 5.99 7.48
N GLY A 255 -8.36 5.60 6.66
CA GLY A 255 -9.72 5.26 7.06
C GLY A 255 -10.72 6.42 6.95
N SER A 256 -11.97 6.20 7.38
CA SER A 256 -13.10 7.10 7.14
C SER A 256 -12.97 8.49 7.78
N ALA A 257 -12.23 8.62 8.85
CA ALA A 257 -12.01 9.93 9.49
C ALA A 257 -11.16 10.84 8.60
N LEU A 258 -10.11 10.31 8.00
CA LEU A 258 -9.25 11.06 7.09
C LEU A 258 -9.95 11.44 5.79
N LEU A 259 -10.81 10.56 5.27
CA LEU A 259 -11.59 10.85 4.07
C LEU A 259 -12.67 11.95 4.28
N ARG A 260 -12.98 12.29 5.54
CA ARG A 260 -13.87 13.40 5.91
C ARG A 260 -13.12 14.62 6.46
N ASP A 261 -11.81 14.64 6.33
CA ASP A 261 -10.99 15.75 6.80
C ASP A 261 -11.30 17.03 6.01
N PRO A 262 -11.66 18.14 6.68
CA PRO A 262 -12.08 19.37 6.00
C PRO A 262 -10.94 20.03 5.22
N THR A 263 -9.70 19.94 5.67
CA THR A 263 -8.54 20.52 4.99
C THR A 263 -8.24 19.79 3.68
N LEU A 264 -8.31 18.44 3.71
CA LEU A 264 -8.18 17.63 2.49
C LEU A 264 -9.33 17.90 1.52
N ALA A 265 -10.57 18.06 2.03
CA ALA A 265 -11.75 18.33 1.22
C ALA A 265 -11.69 19.72 0.55
N GLU A 266 -11.24 20.76 1.26
CA GLU A 266 -11.06 22.11 0.73
C GLU A 266 -10.05 22.13 -0.43
N ILE A 267 -8.89 21.48 -0.23
CA ILE A 267 -7.86 21.36 -1.28
C ILE A 267 -8.39 20.53 -2.45
N GLY A 268 -9.09 19.44 -2.18
CA GLY A 268 -9.72 18.63 -3.21
C GLY A 268 -10.71 19.43 -4.08
N ALA A 269 -11.56 20.23 -3.45
CA ALA A 269 -12.50 21.12 -4.15
C ALA A 269 -11.78 22.16 -5.02
N ALA A 270 -10.68 22.75 -4.53
CA ALA A 270 -9.88 23.71 -5.31
C ALA A 270 -9.23 23.08 -6.56
N HIS A 271 -8.92 21.79 -6.52
CA HIS A 271 -8.37 21.02 -7.65
C HIS A 271 -9.43 20.24 -8.44
N GLY A 272 -10.72 20.32 -8.10
CA GLY A 272 -11.79 19.53 -8.73
C GLY A 272 -11.62 18.02 -8.58
N CYS A 273 -11.04 17.56 -7.47
CA CYS A 273 -10.78 16.15 -7.19
C CYS A 273 -11.25 15.73 -5.79
N SER A 274 -11.19 14.42 -5.50
CA SER A 274 -11.63 13.87 -4.24
C SER A 274 -10.60 14.07 -3.10
N THR A 275 -11.07 14.01 -1.86
CA THR A 275 -10.24 13.98 -0.64
C THR A 275 -9.21 12.85 -0.71
N SER A 276 -9.58 11.69 -1.26
CA SER A 276 -8.67 10.56 -1.43
C SER A 276 -7.52 10.86 -2.37
N ALA A 277 -7.77 11.58 -3.48
CA ALA A 277 -6.73 11.99 -4.41
C ALA A 277 -5.68 12.89 -3.74
N VAL A 278 -6.14 13.86 -2.93
CA VAL A 278 -5.24 14.76 -2.17
C VAL A 278 -4.40 13.97 -1.16
N ALA A 279 -5.02 13.08 -0.37
CA ALA A 279 -4.33 12.26 0.63
C ALA A 279 -3.27 11.37 -0.01
N LEU A 280 -3.57 10.75 -1.16
CA LEU A 280 -2.65 9.90 -1.91
C LEU A 280 -1.52 10.73 -2.55
N ALA A 281 -1.82 11.87 -3.16
CA ALA A 281 -0.81 12.78 -3.73
C ALA A 281 0.16 13.25 -2.66
N TRP A 282 -0.33 13.55 -1.45
CA TRP A 282 0.52 13.86 -0.30
C TRP A 282 1.40 12.67 0.10
N THR A 283 0.85 11.46 0.15
CA THR A 283 1.59 10.25 0.55
C THR A 283 2.77 9.95 -0.38
N ILE A 284 2.58 10.10 -1.69
CA ILE A 284 3.62 9.82 -2.70
C ILE A 284 4.55 11.00 -3.03
N ARG A 285 4.40 12.14 -2.33
CA ARG A 285 5.12 13.41 -2.62
C ARG A 285 6.64 13.31 -2.62
N SER A 286 7.20 12.36 -1.87
CA SER A 286 8.66 12.27 -1.67
C SER A 286 9.42 11.58 -2.83
N GLY A 287 8.71 10.97 -3.79
CA GLY A 287 9.31 10.20 -4.89
C GLY A 287 9.94 8.86 -4.48
N ASN A 288 9.87 8.49 -3.20
CA ASN A 288 10.41 7.21 -2.68
C ASN A 288 9.35 6.40 -1.92
N VAL A 289 8.09 6.69 -2.15
CA VAL A 289 6.94 6.02 -1.52
C VAL A 289 5.97 5.56 -2.59
N ILE A 290 5.57 4.31 -2.50
CA ILE A 290 4.52 3.68 -3.31
C ILE A 290 3.30 3.54 -2.43
N ALA A 291 2.21 4.23 -2.73
CA ALA A 291 0.96 4.06 -2.00
C ALA A 291 0.11 2.93 -2.61
N ILE A 292 -0.47 2.08 -1.77
CA ILE A 292 -1.29 0.93 -2.20
C ILE A 292 -2.70 1.01 -1.59
N PRO A 293 -3.54 1.99 -2.02
CA PRO A 293 -4.91 2.06 -1.56
C PRO A 293 -5.70 0.84 -2.02
N ARG A 294 -6.59 0.34 -1.15
CA ARG A 294 -7.55 -0.69 -1.50
C ARG A 294 -8.84 -0.07 -2.01
N SER A 295 -9.36 -0.59 -3.11
CA SER A 295 -10.74 -0.33 -3.54
C SER A 295 -11.33 -1.51 -4.30
N GLY A 296 -12.58 -1.87 -3.99
CA GLY A 296 -13.40 -2.80 -4.76
C GLY A 296 -14.46 -2.08 -5.63
N SER A 297 -14.29 -0.76 -5.86
CA SER A 297 -15.19 0.06 -6.71
C SER A 297 -14.37 0.71 -7.82
N PRO A 298 -14.75 0.52 -9.10
CA PRO A 298 -14.12 1.19 -10.23
C PRO A 298 -14.13 2.72 -10.09
N GLU A 299 -15.19 3.30 -9.53
CA GLU A 299 -15.34 4.75 -9.33
C GLU A 299 -14.27 5.26 -8.37
N HIS A 300 -14.13 4.61 -7.20
CA HIS A 300 -13.10 5.01 -6.23
C HIS A 300 -11.68 4.77 -6.75
N VAL A 301 -11.47 3.77 -7.62
CA VAL A 301 -10.17 3.56 -8.27
C VAL A 301 -9.85 4.72 -9.21
N LYS A 302 -10.83 5.21 -9.99
CA LYS A 302 -10.67 6.40 -10.85
C LYS A 302 -10.35 7.64 -10.03
N GLU A 303 -11.05 7.86 -8.92
CA GLU A 303 -10.76 8.95 -7.99
C GLU A 303 -9.33 8.89 -7.43
N ASN A 304 -8.90 7.71 -7.00
CA ASN A 304 -7.56 7.49 -6.47
C ASN A 304 -6.48 7.75 -7.52
N ALA A 305 -6.70 7.34 -8.78
CA ALA A 305 -5.74 7.47 -9.87
C ALA A 305 -5.38 8.94 -10.18
N VAL A 306 -6.28 9.89 -9.87
CA VAL A 306 -6.01 11.33 -10.01
C VAL A 306 -4.76 11.76 -9.24
N ALA A 307 -4.43 11.08 -8.13
CA ALA A 307 -3.23 11.37 -7.34
C ALA A 307 -1.92 11.24 -8.14
N LEU A 308 -1.90 10.46 -9.20
CA LEU A 308 -0.71 10.29 -10.04
C LEU A 308 -0.33 11.56 -10.82
N SER A 309 -1.31 12.39 -11.15
CA SER A 309 -1.14 13.66 -11.87
C SER A 309 -1.36 14.90 -11.00
N LEU A 310 -1.99 14.76 -9.82
CA LEU A 310 -2.29 15.88 -8.94
C LEU A 310 -1.00 16.47 -8.35
N THR A 311 -0.73 17.73 -8.62
CA THR A 311 0.39 18.47 -8.04
C THR A 311 -0.12 19.46 -7.01
N LEU A 312 0.25 19.20 -5.74
CA LEU A 312 -0.03 20.11 -4.64
C LEU A 312 1.04 21.21 -4.58
N THR A 313 0.59 22.43 -4.30
CA THR A 313 1.48 23.58 -4.13
C THR A 313 2.24 23.55 -2.81
N PRO A 314 3.39 24.23 -2.67
CA PRO A 314 4.08 24.36 -1.39
C PRO A 314 3.20 24.92 -0.25
N LYS A 315 2.25 25.80 -0.57
CA LYS A 315 1.29 26.36 0.41
C LYS A 315 0.30 25.30 0.90
N GLU A 316 -0.19 24.43 0.02
CA GLU A 316 -1.09 23.34 0.37
C GLU A 316 -0.35 22.29 1.22
N PHE A 317 0.89 21.94 0.90
CA PHE A 317 1.70 21.09 1.77
C PHE A 317 1.87 21.68 3.16
N GLN A 318 2.17 22.97 3.29
CA GLN A 318 2.27 23.65 4.59
C GLN A 318 0.93 23.65 5.35
N THR A 319 -0.19 23.79 4.65
CA THR A 319 -1.54 23.74 5.25
C THR A 319 -1.84 22.33 5.77
N LEU A 320 -1.56 21.31 4.98
CA LEU A 320 -1.71 19.90 5.36
C LEU A 320 -0.80 19.52 6.54
N ASP A 321 0.46 19.98 6.53
CA ASP A 321 1.41 19.72 7.62
C ASP A 321 1.00 20.39 8.94
N ARG A 322 0.33 21.55 8.89
CA ARG A 322 -0.25 22.20 10.07
C ARG A 322 -1.48 21.48 10.59
N ALA A 323 -2.35 21.01 9.69
CA ALA A 323 -3.55 20.26 10.05
C ALA A 323 -3.21 18.87 10.62
N HIS A 324 -2.15 18.26 10.12
CA HIS A 324 -1.68 16.92 10.50
C HIS A 324 -0.20 16.97 10.97
N PRO A 325 0.10 17.60 12.10
CA PRO A 325 1.47 17.75 12.54
C PRO A 325 2.08 16.38 12.89
N LEU A 326 3.37 16.23 12.59
CA LEU A 326 4.14 15.09 13.07
C LEU A 326 4.11 15.09 14.60
N ALA A 327 3.46 14.10 15.21
CA ALA A 327 3.29 14.04 16.67
C ALA A 327 4.65 14.22 17.40
N ARG A 328 4.72 15.05 18.43
CA ARG A 328 5.93 15.17 19.27
C ARG A 328 6.15 13.84 20.01
N ARG A 329 7.43 13.50 20.29
CA ARG A 329 7.79 12.32 21.12
C ARG A 329 7.24 12.46 22.52
#